data_0c1a449056c644955ab092eccc84f518
#
_entry.id   0c1a449056c644955ab092eccc84f518
#
_cell.length_a   1.000
_cell.length_b   1.000
_cell.length_c   1.000
_cell.angle_alpha   90.00
_cell.angle_beta   90.00
_cell.angle_gamma   90.00
#
_symmetry.space_group_name_H-M   'P 1'
#
loop_
_entity.id
_entity.type
_entity.pdbx_description
1 polymer ?
#
loop_
_entity_poly.entity_id
_entity_poly.type
_entity_poly.pdbx_seq_one_letter_code
_entity_poly.pdbx_strand_id
1 'polypeptide(L)'
;GIIPDEGVDAEGNVGETPSERHPHAPYRQSQRKPIYRAYAEKLIENGYAYYAFDTAEELDAKRKEAEANKQNCIYNYQTRKELKNSLTLPADEVAKLLGTTTNWTIRFKNPENEIVKMDDLIRGHVEINTSTLDDKVLYKSADALPTYHLANIVDDHLMEVSHVIRGEEWLPSLPLHYLLYRAFGWSDTQPEFAHLP
;
A
#
# COMPACT_ATOMS: atom_id res chain seq x y z
N GLY A 1 23.00 -3.95 -24.86
CA GLY A 1 22.08 -4.20 -23.74
C GLY A 1 21.17 -3.00 -23.53
N ILE A 2 20.08 -3.16 -22.82
CA ILE A 2 19.20 -2.07 -22.39
C ILE A 2 19.90 -1.42 -21.20
N ILE A 3 20.12 -0.12 -21.27
CA ILE A 3 20.72 0.67 -20.19
C ILE A 3 19.56 1.46 -19.56
N PRO A 4 19.35 1.36 -18.23
CA PRO A 4 18.35 2.19 -17.54
C PRO A 4 18.68 3.68 -17.66
N ASP A 5 17.66 4.51 -17.82
CA ASP A 5 17.81 5.96 -17.86
C ASP A 5 18.22 6.50 -16.48
N GLU A 6 17.71 5.89 -15.42
CA GLU A 6 18.05 6.19 -14.03
C GLU A 6 18.04 4.94 -13.14
N GLY A 7 18.48 5.05 -11.90
CA GLY A 7 18.53 3.96 -10.94
C GLY A 7 19.91 3.32 -10.88
N VAL A 8 20.03 2.02 -11.20
CA VAL A 8 21.30 1.28 -11.21
C VAL A 8 21.99 1.48 -12.55
N ASP A 9 23.26 1.94 -12.52
CA ASP A 9 24.05 2.08 -13.74
C ASP A 9 24.62 0.74 -14.22
N ALA A 10 25.32 0.77 -15.37
CA ALA A 10 25.92 -0.43 -15.98
C ALA A 10 27.03 -1.07 -15.11
N GLU A 11 27.64 -0.30 -14.23
CA GLU A 11 28.68 -0.71 -13.28
C GLU A 11 28.09 -1.20 -11.94
N GLY A 12 26.76 -1.15 -11.78
CA GLY A 12 26.05 -1.57 -10.57
C GLY A 12 26.01 -0.52 -9.46
N ASN A 13 26.40 0.73 -9.74
CA ASN A 13 26.26 1.81 -8.77
C ASN A 13 24.79 2.29 -8.70
N VAL A 14 24.33 2.59 -7.52
CA VAL A 14 22.99 3.13 -7.27
C VAL A 14 23.13 4.58 -6.86
N GLY A 15 22.41 5.46 -7.53
CA GLY A 15 22.40 6.89 -7.17
C GLY A 15 21.93 7.08 -5.72
N GLU A 16 22.76 7.67 -4.87
CA GLU A 16 22.48 7.92 -3.45
C GLU A 16 21.98 9.35 -3.20
N THR A 17 22.33 10.27 -4.09
CA THR A 17 21.94 11.68 -4.02
C THR A 17 21.44 12.16 -5.37
N PRO A 18 20.47 13.10 -5.41
CA PRO A 18 19.99 13.67 -6.66
C PRO A 18 21.12 14.26 -7.51
N SER A 19 21.11 13.97 -8.79
CA SER A 19 22.06 14.45 -9.78
C SER A 19 21.37 14.48 -11.16
N GLU A 20 22.04 15.04 -12.17
CA GLU A 20 21.52 15.06 -13.55
C GLU A 20 21.18 13.64 -14.07
N ARG A 21 22.01 12.63 -13.75
CA ARG A 21 21.78 11.22 -14.10
C ARG A 21 20.80 10.52 -13.16
N HIS A 22 20.66 10.97 -11.94
CA HIS A 22 19.84 10.36 -10.90
C HIS A 22 18.92 11.40 -10.26
N PRO A 23 17.95 11.96 -11.00
CA PRO A 23 17.12 13.07 -10.53
C PRO A 23 16.25 12.72 -9.32
N HIS A 24 15.82 11.45 -9.21
CA HIS A 24 14.92 10.98 -8.17
C HIS A 24 15.61 10.21 -7.03
N ALA A 25 16.96 10.23 -6.98
CA ALA A 25 17.71 9.55 -5.90
C ALA A 25 17.30 10.06 -4.51
N PRO A 26 17.48 9.24 -3.47
CA PRO A 26 18.02 7.87 -3.48
C PRO A 26 17.02 6.83 -4.00
N TYR A 27 17.52 5.71 -4.57
CA TYR A 27 16.65 4.63 -5.08
C TYR A 27 16.52 3.43 -4.14
N ARG A 28 17.34 3.35 -3.10
CA ARG A 28 17.22 2.30 -2.09
C ARG A 28 16.06 2.59 -1.15
N GLN A 29 15.11 1.66 -1.04
CA GLN A 29 13.94 1.79 -0.17
C GLN A 29 14.32 2.13 1.30
N SER A 30 15.41 1.56 1.82
CA SER A 30 15.89 1.85 3.18
C SER A 30 16.30 3.32 3.40
N GLN A 31 16.68 4.03 2.35
CA GLN A 31 17.05 5.45 2.39
C GLN A 31 15.84 6.38 2.19
N ARG A 32 14.70 5.84 1.74
CA ARG A 32 13.46 6.57 1.46
C ARG A 32 12.41 6.46 2.60
N LYS A 33 12.76 5.84 3.73
CA LYS A 33 11.85 5.63 4.87
C LYS A 33 11.03 6.86 5.28
N PRO A 34 11.61 8.07 5.43
CA PRO A 34 10.84 9.26 5.79
C PRO A 34 9.77 9.64 4.77
N ILE A 35 10.04 9.43 3.48
CA ILE A 35 9.11 9.70 2.38
C ILE A 35 7.88 8.81 2.53
N TYR A 36 8.08 7.50 2.63
CA TYR A 36 6.96 6.55 2.74
C TYR A 36 6.11 6.78 3.99
N ARG A 37 6.76 7.12 5.12
CA ARG A 37 6.04 7.43 6.35
C ARG A 37 5.15 8.66 6.16
N ALA A 38 5.67 9.73 5.60
CA ALA A 38 4.90 10.95 5.35
C ALA A 38 3.67 10.68 4.46
N TYR A 39 3.82 9.89 3.40
CA TYR A 39 2.70 9.52 2.54
C TYR A 39 1.69 8.58 3.23
N ALA A 40 2.14 7.66 4.08
CA ALA A 40 1.24 6.82 4.87
C ALA A 40 0.41 7.66 5.86
N GLU A 41 1.04 8.62 6.54
CA GLU A 41 0.36 9.54 7.45
C GLU A 41 -0.61 10.47 6.72
N LYS A 42 -0.25 10.95 5.53
CA LYS A 42 -1.16 11.74 4.67
C LYS A 42 -2.44 10.98 4.28
N LEU A 43 -2.36 9.67 4.05
CA LEU A 43 -3.55 8.86 3.82
C LEU A 43 -4.46 8.79 5.04
N ILE A 44 -3.89 8.78 6.25
CA ILE A 44 -4.67 8.81 7.51
C ILE A 44 -5.35 10.17 7.66
N GLU A 45 -4.62 11.26 7.48
CA GLU A 45 -5.15 12.64 7.56
C GLU A 45 -6.32 12.85 6.59
N ASN A 46 -6.23 12.28 5.39
CA ASN A 46 -7.27 12.35 4.37
C ASN A 46 -8.41 11.31 4.57
N GLY A 47 -8.34 10.47 5.61
CA GLY A 47 -9.37 9.48 5.93
C GLY A 47 -9.37 8.21 5.07
N TYR A 48 -8.29 7.97 4.30
CA TYR A 48 -8.12 6.79 3.43
C TYR A 48 -7.28 5.67 4.06
N ALA A 49 -6.72 5.89 5.24
CA ALA A 49 -6.00 4.88 6.00
C ALA A 49 -6.26 5.05 7.50
N TYR A 50 -5.81 4.08 8.29
CA TYR A 50 -5.96 4.09 9.73
C TYR A 50 -4.85 3.27 10.41
N TYR A 51 -4.58 3.57 11.69
CA TYR A 51 -3.68 2.78 12.52
C TYR A 51 -4.38 1.51 12.99
N ALA A 52 -3.68 0.38 12.93
CA ALA A 52 -4.12 -0.90 13.46
C ALA A 52 -3.11 -1.43 14.49
N PHE A 53 -3.62 -1.93 15.60
CA PHE A 53 -2.84 -2.31 16.80
C PHE A 53 -2.99 -3.79 17.16
N ASP A 54 -3.73 -4.56 16.35
CA ASP A 54 -3.85 -6.01 16.54
C ASP A 54 -2.49 -6.67 16.35
N THR A 55 -2.12 -7.59 17.26
CA THR A 55 -0.90 -8.39 17.10
C THR A 55 -1.11 -9.52 16.10
N ALA A 56 0.00 -10.12 15.64
CA ALA A 56 -0.06 -11.27 14.75
C ALA A 56 -0.78 -12.46 15.40
N GLU A 57 -0.57 -12.66 16.70
CA GLU A 57 -1.19 -13.71 17.50
C GLU A 57 -2.71 -13.49 17.63
N GLU A 58 -3.14 -12.25 17.89
CA GLU A 58 -4.57 -11.89 17.96
C GLU A 58 -5.27 -12.14 16.62
N LEU A 59 -4.63 -11.75 15.52
CA LEU A 59 -5.18 -11.98 14.18
C LEU A 59 -5.21 -13.46 13.79
N ASP A 60 -4.19 -14.23 14.18
CA ASP A 60 -4.13 -15.66 13.93
C ASP A 60 -5.21 -16.42 14.74
N ALA A 61 -5.42 -16.03 16.00
CA ALA A 61 -6.50 -16.59 16.81
C ALA A 61 -7.88 -16.36 16.16
N LYS A 62 -8.15 -15.14 15.69
CA LYS A 62 -9.40 -14.80 14.97
C LYS A 62 -9.56 -15.60 13.66
N ARG A 63 -8.47 -15.82 12.91
CA ARG A 63 -8.52 -16.65 11.71
C ARG A 63 -8.90 -18.10 12.03
N LYS A 64 -8.27 -18.69 13.05
CA LYS A 64 -8.57 -20.06 13.49
C LYS A 64 -10.02 -20.22 13.97
N GLU A 65 -10.53 -19.22 14.68
CA GLU A 65 -11.93 -19.20 15.11
C GLU A 65 -12.90 -19.15 13.91
N ALA A 66 -12.60 -18.27 12.94
CA ALA A 66 -13.41 -18.16 11.73
C ALA A 66 -13.36 -19.44 10.88
N GLU A 67 -12.18 -20.06 10.72
CA GLU A 67 -12.01 -21.34 10.03
C GLU A 67 -12.83 -22.46 10.69
N ALA A 68 -12.82 -22.53 12.02
CA ALA A 68 -13.63 -23.50 12.77
C ALA A 68 -15.14 -23.32 12.50
N ASN A 69 -15.58 -22.08 12.25
CA ASN A 69 -16.95 -21.72 11.91
C ASN A 69 -17.22 -21.74 10.39
N LYS A 70 -16.27 -22.21 9.56
CA LYS A 70 -16.34 -22.19 8.09
C LYS A 70 -16.58 -20.79 7.50
N GLN A 71 -16.05 -19.77 8.16
CA GLN A 71 -16.11 -18.38 7.75
C GLN A 71 -14.74 -17.91 7.27
N ASN A 72 -14.74 -16.94 6.36
CA ASN A 72 -13.50 -16.34 5.88
C ASN A 72 -13.19 -15.12 6.75
N CYS A 73 -12.04 -15.11 7.42
CA CYS A 73 -11.60 -13.95 8.22
C CYS A 73 -10.62 -13.09 7.41
N ILE A 74 -11.17 -12.09 6.75
CA ILE A 74 -10.38 -11.09 6.01
C ILE A 74 -10.43 -9.78 6.82
N TYR A 75 -9.31 -9.09 6.95
CA TYR A 75 -9.28 -7.74 7.54
C TYR A 75 -9.86 -6.75 6.52
N ASN A 76 -11.16 -6.46 6.58
CA ASN A 76 -11.89 -5.65 5.61
C ASN A 76 -12.86 -4.67 6.27
N TYR A 77 -13.72 -4.03 5.48
CA TYR A 77 -14.68 -3.03 5.94
C TYR A 77 -15.67 -3.54 7.01
N GLN A 78 -15.92 -4.85 7.09
CA GLN A 78 -16.78 -5.44 8.11
C GLN A 78 -15.98 -5.72 9.39
N THR A 79 -14.91 -6.52 9.28
CA THR A 79 -14.13 -6.99 10.42
C THR A 79 -13.34 -5.88 11.11
N ARG A 80 -12.91 -4.82 10.39
CA ARG A 80 -12.24 -3.69 11.03
C ARG A 80 -13.07 -3.00 12.12
N LYS A 81 -14.40 -3.14 12.09
CA LYS A 81 -15.31 -2.57 13.11
C LYS A 81 -15.21 -3.29 14.47
N GLU A 82 -14.63 -4.49 14.49
CA GLU A 82 -14.46 -5.37 15.66
C GLU A 82 -12.99 -5.52 16.08
N LEU A 83 -12.07 -4.89 15.35
CA LEU A 83 -10.63 -5.00 15.53
C LEU A 83 -10.04 -3.76 16.20
N LYS A 84 -8.85 -3.91 16.79
CA LYS A 84 -8.15 -2.85 17.51
C LYS A 84 -7.51 -1.84 16.53
N ASN A 85 -8.19 -0.74 16.28
CA ASN A 85 -7.67 0.26 15.35
C ASN A 85 -8.16 1.67 15.69
N SER A 86 -7.61 2.68 15.02
CA SER A 86 -7.94 4.08 15.28
C SER A 86 -9.34 4.51 14.83
N LEU A 87 -10.12 3.64 14.20
CA LEU A 87 -11.53 3.89 13.87
C LEU A 87 -12.48 3.39 14.98
N THR A 88 -11.99 2.48 15.85
CA THR A 88 -12.80 1.83 16.90
C THR A 88 -12.39 2.25 18.30
N LEU A 89 -11.15 2.67 18.51
CA LEU A 89 -10.61 3.08 19.80
C LEU A 89 -10.80 4.59 20.05
N PRO A 90 -10.96 5.03 21.31
CA PRO A 90 -10.92 6.44 21.68
C PRO A 90 -9.59 7.10 21.32
N ALA A 91 -9.63 8.40 20.99
CA ALA A 91 -8.45 9.12 20.51
C ALA A 91 -7.29 9.16 21.54
N ASP A 92 -7.59 9.24 22.83
CA ASP A 92 -6.60 9.19 23.91
C ASP A 92 -5.92 7.83 24.01
N GLU A 93 -6.65 6.74 23.79
CA GLU A 93 -6.09 5.38 23.75
C GLU A 93 -5.21 5.19 22.52
N VAL A 94 -5.64 5.68 21.34
CA VAL A 94 -4.82 5.69 20.12
C VAL A 94 -3.50 6.44 20.36
N ALA A 95 -3.56 7.65 20.92
CA ALA A 95 -2.37 8.44 21.23
C ALA A 95 -1.42 7.72 22.19
N LYS A 96 -1.97 7.08 23.22
CA LYS A 96 -1.21 6.26 24.18
C LYS A 96 -0.53 5.08 23.48
N LEU A 97 -1.26 4.33 22.65
CA LEU A 97 -0.71 3.18 21.93
C LEU A 97 0.41 3.60 20.96
N LEU A 98 0.23 4.68 20.22
CA LEU A 98 1.27 5.22 19.33
C LEU A 98 2.54 5.64 20.09
N GLY A 99 2.42 6.10 21.34
CA GLY A 99 3.55 6.49 22.17
C GLY A 99 4.20 5.36 22.96
N THR A 100 3.53 4.23 23.15
CA THR A 100 4.00 3.15 24.04
C THR A 100 4.33 1.84 23.33
N THR A 101 3.78 1.61 22.14
CA THR A 101 4.06 0.39 21.36
C THR A 101 4.80 0.71 20.07
N THR A 102 5.73 -0.16 19.74
CA THR A 102 6.47 -0.11 18.46
C THR A 102 5.90 -1.07 17.41
N ASN A 103 4.80 -1.75 17.70
CA ASN A 103 4.23 -2.77 16.83
C ASN A 103 2.80 -2.38 16.40
N TRP A 104 2.69 -1.36 15.56
CA TRP A 104 1.47 -0.96 14.91
C TRP A 104 1.66 -0.91 13.38
N THR A 105 0.56 -0.96 12.66
CA THR A 105 0.57 -0.88 11.20
C THR A 105 -0.38 0.21 10.73
N ILE A 106 -0.14 0.74 9.53
CA ILE A 106 -1.11 1.55 8.81
C ILE A 106 -1.74 0.68 7.74
N ARG A 107 -3.07 0.64 7.74
CA ARG A 107 -3.85 -0.11 6.74
C ARG A 107 -4.64 0.84 5.86
N PHE A 108 -4.76 0.46 4.58
CA PHE A 108 -5.65 1.15 3.66
C PHE A 108 -7.10 0.90 4.06
N LYS A 109 -7.91 1.95 4.04
CA LYS A 109 -9.34 1.88 4.34
C LYS A 109 -10.12 1.71 3.04
N ASN A 110 -10.34 0.48 2.62
CA ASN A 110 -11.13 0.21 1.42
C ASN A 110 -12.56 0.77 1.55
N PRO A 111 -13.14 1.32 0.47
CA PRO A 111 -14.57 1.62 0.40
C PRO A 111 -15.41 0.36 0.67
N GLU A 112 -16.61 0.54 1.26
CA GLU A 112 -17.39 -0.61 1.75
C GLU A 112 -18.00 -1.47 0.63
N ASN A 113 -18.51 -0.84 -0.41
CA ASN A 113 -19.21 -1.54 -1.50
C ASN A 113 -19.21 -0.65 -2.76
N GLU A 114 -18.08 -0.59 -3.41
CA GLU A 114 -17.87 0.22 -4.61
C GLU A 114 -17.37 -0.67 -5.75
N ILE A 115 -17.82 -0.42 -6.97
CA ILE A 115 -17.25 -1.04 -8.17
C ILE A 115 -16.07 -0.18 -8.63
N VAL A 116 -14.87 -0.71 -8.54
CA VAL A 116 -13.66 -0.10 -9.10
C VAL A 116 -13.50 -0.60 -10.53
N LYS A 117 -13.44 0.34 -11.45
CA LYS A 117 -13.23 0.10 -12.89
C LYS A 117 -11.77 0.43 -13.21
N MET A 118 -11.13 -0.46 -13.92
CA MET A 118 -9.70 -0.38 -14.20
C MET A 118 -9.46 -0.82 -15.64
N ASP A 119 -8.50 -0.21 -16.29
CA ASP A 119 -8.06 -0.61 -17.61
C ASP A 119 -6.62 -1.14 -17.56
N ASP A 120 -6.40 -2.24 -18.25
CA ASP A 120 -5.10 -2.88 -18.42
C ASP A 120 -4.82 -3.06 -19.90
N LEU A 121 -3.65 -2.68 -20.36
CA LEU A 121 -3.29 -2.67 -21.78
C LEU A 121 -3.34 -4.08 -22.42
N ILE A 122 -3.22 -5.14 -21.62
CA ILE A 122 -3.19 -6.52 -22.10
C ILE A 122 -4.48 -7.26 -21.70
N ARG A 123 -4.95 -7.08 -20.48
CA ARG A 123 -6.14 -7.77 -19.94
C ARG A 123 -7.44 -7.05 -20.26
N GLY A 124 -7.36 -5.81 -20.77
CA GLY A 124 -8.54 -4.98 -21.10
C GLY A 124 -9.23 -4.44 -19.85
N HIS A 125 -10.53 -4.25 -19.95
CA HIS A 125 -11.33 -3.70 -18.86
C HIS A 125 -11.56 -4.71 -17.73
N VAL A 126 -11.23 -4.32 -16.50
CA VAL A 126 -11.38 -5.14 -15.29
C VAL A 126 -12.24 -4.39 -14.27
N GLU A 127 -13.23 -5.06 -13.72
CA GLU A 127 -14.08 -4.51 -12.65
C GLU A 127 -14.00 -5.39 -11.41
N ILE A 128 -13.94 -4.77 -10.24
CA ILE A 128 -14.00 -5.48 -8.96
C ILE A 128 -14.85 -4.73 -7.95
N ASN A 129 -15.57 -5.48 -7.12
CA ASN A 129 -16.26 -4.90 -5.98
C ASN A 129 -15.33 -4.86 -4.77
N THR A 130 -15.17 -3.68 -4.15
CA THR A 130 -14.29 -3.48 -2.99
C THR A 130 -14.69 -4.29 -1.76
N SER A 131 -15.92 -4.77 -1.69
CA SER A 131 -16.38 -5.67 -0.61
C SER A 131 -15.57 -6.98 -0.53
N THR A 132 -14.90 -7.38 -1.61
CA THR A 132 -14.04 -8.56 -1.68
C THR A 132 -12.59 -8.29 -1.29
N LEU A 133 -12.22 -7.02 -1.14
CA LEU A 133 -10.84 -6.61 -0.84
C LEU A 133 -10.58 -6.59 0.66
N ASP A 134 -9.37 -6.93 1.04
CA ASP A 134 -8.85 -6.75 2.39
C ASP A 134 -8.17 -5.37 2.55
N ASP A 135 -8.26 -4.80 3.75
CA ASP A 135 -7.56 -3.58 4.12
C ASP A 135 -6.06 -3.89 4.28
N LYS A 136 -5.34 -3.83 3.16
CA LYS A 136 -3.91 -4.17 3.10
C LYS A 136 -3.09 -3.29 4.03
N VAL A 137 -2.09 -3.89 4.67
CA VAL A 137 -1.06 -3.15 5.38
C VAL A 137 -0.24 -2.35 4.38
N LEU A 138 -0.11 -1.06 4.62
CA LEU A 138 0.69 -0.13 3.82
C LEU A 138 2.04 0.17 4.46
N TYR A 139 2.07 0.25 5.80
CA TYR A 139 3.27 0.61 6.55
C TYR A 139 3.35 -0.17 7.85
N LYS A 140 4.56 -0.57 8.24
CA LYS A 140 4.86 -1.27 9.48
C LYS A 140 5.80 -0.42 10.35
N SER A 141 5.40 -0.17 11.59
CA SER A 141 6.22 0.61 12.53
C SER A 141 7.48 -0.13 12.99
N ALA A 142 7.41 -1.45 13.12
CA ALA A 142 8.49 -2.27 13.69
C ALA A 142 9.83 -2.14 12.93
N ASP A 143 9.79 -2.10 11.61
CA ASP A 143 10.95 -1.93 10.73
C ASP A 143 11.01 -0.55 10.08
N ALA A 144 10.00 0.29 10.35
CA ALA A 144 9.82 1.61 9.75
C ALA A 144 9.86 1.56 8.22
N LEU A 145 9.22 0.53 7.65
CA LEU A 145 9.18 0.30 6.21
C LEU A 145 7.75 0.22 5.68
N PRO A 146 7.53 0.70 4.45
CA PRO A 146 6.29 0.47 3.72
C PRO A 146 6.21 -1.01 3.31
N THR A 147 5.00 -1.46 3.02
CA THR A 147 4.82 -2.66 2.20
C THR A 147 5.03 -2.30 0.72
N TYR A 148 5.16 -3.32 -0.11
CA TYR A 148 5.27 -3.17 -1.57
C TYR A 148 4.22 -2.21 -2.14
N HIS A 149 2.97 -2.33 -1.71
CA HIS A 149 1.85 -1.55 -2.27
C HIS A 149 2.03 -0.04 -2.10
N LEU A 150 2.45 0.42 -0.91
CA LEU A 150 2.68 1.85 -0.70
C LEU A 150 3.98 2.30 -1.37
N ALA A 151 5.06 1.51 -1.23
CA ALA A 151 6.36 1.86 -1.80
C ALA A 151 6.26 2.04 -3.32
N ASN A 152 5.65 1.07 -4.00
CA ASN A 152 5.49 1.09 -5.45
C ASN A 152 4.74 2.34 -5.92
N ILE A 153 3.56 2.63 -5.35
CA ILE A 153 2.75 3.78 -5.76
C ILE A 153 3.47 5.12 -5.52
N VAL A 154 4.13 5.25 -4.38
CA VAL A 154 4.87 6.49 -4.05
C VAL A 154 6.09 6.66 -4.96
N ASP A 155 6.82 5.59 -5.21
CA ASP A 155 8.02 5.65 -6.05
C ASP A 155 7.65 5.86 -7.52
N ASP A 156 6.65 5.15 -8.04
CA ASP A 156 6.17 5.33 -9.42
C ASP A 156 5.70 6.76 -9.67
N HIS A 157 4.95 7.34 -8.72
CA HIS A 157 4.51 8.73 -8.83
C HIS A 157 5.67 9.72 -8.78
N LEU A 158 6.58 9.59 -7.81
CA LEU A 158 7.70 10.51 -7.62
C LEU A 158 8.76 10.40 -8.72
N MET A 159 8.85 9.24 -9.37
CA MET A 159 9.77 8.98 -10.49
C MET A 159 9.09 9.15 -11.86
N GLU A 160 7.84 9.64 -11.88
CA GLU A 160 7.07 9.91 -13.10
C GLU A 160 6.96 8.70 -14.05
N VAL A 161 6.80 7.50 -13.46
CA VAL A 161 6.63 6.25 -14.21
C VAL A 161 5.33 6.31 -15.00
N SER A 162 5.41 6.18 -16.32
CA SER A 162 4.26 6.24 -17.21
C SER A 162 3.60 4.88 -17.47
N HIS A 163 4.35 3.79 -17.38
CA HIS A 163 3.85 2.43 -17.66
C HIS A 163 4.41 1.44 -16.65
N VAL A 164 3.54 0.60 -16.07
CA VAL A 164 3.91 -0.50 -15.16
C VAL A 164 3.66 -1.82 -15.88
N ILE A 165 4.73 -2.50 -16.27
CA ILE A 165 4.68 -3.79 -16.96
C ILE A 165 5.17 -4.87 -16.00
N ARG A 166 4.32 -5.87 -15.69
CA ARG A 166 4.63 -6.92 -14.70
C ARG A 166 3.85 -8.21 -14.98
N GLY A 167 4.17 -9.29 -14.29
CA GLY A 167 3.50 -10.58 -14.43
C GLY A 167 2.04 -10.57 -13.91
N GLU A 168 1.21 -11.47 -14.42
CA GLU A 168 -0.22 -11.54 -14.07
C GLU A 168 -0.50 -11.85 -12.60
N GLU A 169 0.46 -12.43 -11.87
CA GLU A 169 0.37 -12.67 -10.43
C GLU A 169 0.13 -11.39 -9.62
N TRP A 170 0.43 -10.22 -10.20
CA TRP A 170 0.19 -8.91 -9.60
C TRP A 170 -1.16 -8.29 -9.95
N LEU A 171 -1.91 -8.87 -10.89
CA LEU A 171 -3.24 -8.39 -11.27
C LEU A 171 -4.20 -8.25 -10.07
N PRO A 172 -4.20 -9.14 -9.07
CA PRO A 172 -5.03 -8.97 -7.87
C PRO A 172 -4.70 -7.74 -7.03
N SER A 173 -3.53 -7.12 -7.22
CA SER A 173 -3.13 -5.87 -6.54
C SER A 173 -3.59 -4.61 -7.26
N LEU A 174 -3.99 -4.72 -8.52
CA LEU A 174 -4.39 -3.58 -9.37
C LEU A 174 -5.50 -2.73 -8.74
N PRO A 175 -6.58 -3.31 -8.16
CA PRO A 175 -7.64 -2.54 -7.52
C PRO A 175 -7.13 -1.63 -6.40
N LEU A 176 -6.25 -2.15 -5.54
CA LEU A 176 -5.65 -1.37 -4.46
C LEU A 176 -4.79 -0.24 -5.01
N HIS A 177 -4.04 -0.47 -6.08
CA HIS A 177 -3.20 0.55 -6.70
C HIS A 177 -4.06 1.69 -7.27
N TYR A 178 -5.13 1.40 -8.00
CA TYR A 178 -6.09 2.40 -8.46
C TYR A 178 -6.70 3.21 -7.31
N LEU A 179 -7.08 2.53 -6.22
CA LEU A 179 -7.62 3.18 -5.03
C LEU A 179 -6.58 4.08 -4.33
N LEU A 180 -5.31 3.68 -4.30
CA LEU A 180 -4.22 4.48 -3.72
C LEU A 180 -3.93 5.73 -4.57
N TYR A 181 -3.84 5.62 -5.90
CA TYR A 181 -3.69 6.79 -6.79
C TYR A 181 -4.84 7.77 -6.59
N ARG A 182 -6.06 7.28 -6.50
CA ARG A 182 -7.25 8.10 -6.22
C ARG A 182 -7.19 8.76 -4.84
N ALA A 183 -6.80 8.02 -3.80
CA ALA A 183 -6.72 8.52 -2.42
C ALA A 183 -5.65 9.62 -2.26
N PHE A 184 -4.58 9.57 -3.03
CA PHE A 184 -3.59 10.62 -3.10
C PHE A 184 -3.97 11.80 -3.99
N GLY A 185 -5.04 11.70 -4.78
CA GLY A 185 -5.41 12.70 -5.78
C GLY A 185 -4.53 12.67 -7.04
N TRP A 186 -3.94 11.51 -7.35
CA TRP A 186 -3.00 11.31 -8.46
C TRP A 186 -3.60 10.56 -9.65
N SER A 187 -4.91 10.54 -9.77
CA SER A 187 -5.57 9.81 -10.88
C SER A 187 -5.13 10.26 -12.26
N ASP A 188 -4.81 11.55 -12.42
CA ASP A 188 -4.37 12.13 -13.70
C ASP A 188 -2.91 11.79 -14.06
N THR A 189 -2.12 11.36 -13.08
CA THR A 189 -0.70 10.95 -13.24
C THR A 189 -0.48 9.46 -12.98
N GLN A 190 -1.56 8.70 -12.89
CA GLN A 190 -1.50 7.26 -12.71
C GLN A 190 -0.88 6.61 -13.95
N PRO A 191 0.09 5.68 -13.80
CA PRO A 191 0.65 4.95 -14.93
C PRO A 191 -0.38 4.06 -15.61
N GLU A 192 -0.17 3.75 -16.88
CA GLU A 192 -0.86 2.67 -17.55
C GLU A 192 -0.31 1.31 -17.07
N PHE A 193 -1.18 0.33 -16.91
CA PHE A 193 -0.81 -0.99 -16.42
C PHE A 193 -0.87 -2.04 -17.53
N ALA A 194 0.09 -2.96 -17.52
CA ALA A 194 0.16 -4.08 -18.45
C ALA A 194 0.57 -5.36 -17.71
N HIS A 195 -0.36 -6.31 -17.55
CA HIS A 195 -0.12 -7.58 -16.88
C HIS A 195 0.13 -8.70 -17.90
N LEU A 196 1.39 -9.10 -17.99
CA LEU A 196 1.86 -10.18 -18.88
C LEU A 196 1.38 -11.55 -18.35
N PRO A 197 1.10 -12.51 -19.29
CA PRO A 197 0.82 -13.89 -18.93
C PRO A 197 1.99 -14.58 -18.26
#